data_7e3b8713f236244972d2b711273fa503
#
_entry.id   7e3b8713f236244972d2b711273fa503
#
_cell.length_a   1.000
_cell.length_b   1.000
_cell.length_c   1.000
_cell.angle_alpha   90.00
_cell.angle_beta   90.00
_cell.angle_gamma   90.00
#
_symmetry.space_group_name_H-M   'P 1'
#
loop_
_entity.id
_entity.type
_entity.pdbx_description
1 polymer ?
#
loop_
_entity_poly.entity_id
_entity_poly.type
_entity_poly.pdbx_seq_one_letter_code
_entity_poly.pdbx_strand_id
1 'polypeptide(L)'
;MESSTEGAPYRQLKAWAESRDLAVLIYKLCFRRAKTIDRGLADQIRRAAISIPSNIAEGNGRGTNRDSLRFLYIARGSLCELESQIDVCLRAGLIEAGDSRNVTDQMALVGRLIGGLISYRKSRPD
;
A
#
# COMPACT_ATOMS: atom_id res chain seq x y z
N MET A 1 29.29 3.55 -0.54
CA MET A 1 28.64 3.58 -1.83
C MET A 1 27.17 3.32 -1.71
N GLU A 2 26.36 4.11 -2.37
CA GLU A 2 24.92 3.92 -2.33
C GLU A 2 24.50 2.61 -2.96
N SER A 3 23.50 2.02 -2.40
CA SER A 3 22.82 0.91 -3.03
C SER A 3 22.20 1.39 -4.35
N SER A 4 22.09 0.52 -5.34
CA SER A 4 21.47 0.85 -6.62
C SER A 4 20.02 1.33 -6.49
N THR A 5 19.34 1.02 -5.37
CA THR A 5 17.95 1.42 -5.14
C THR A 5 17.81 2.69 -4.30
N GLU A 6 18.85 3.11 -3.57
CA GLU A 6 18.76 4.25 -2.66
C GLU A 6 18.40 5.56 -3.35
N GLY A 7 18.99 5.81 -4.52
CA GLY A 7 18.73 7.03 -5.27
C GLY A 7 17.62 6.91 -6.30
N ALA A 8 16.92 5.78 -6.36
CA ALA A 8 15.85 5.58 -7.34
C ALA A 8 14.74 6.62 -7.15
N PRO A 9 14.23 7.22 -8.25
CA PRO A 9 13.24 8.30 -8.15
C PRO A 9 12.00 7.97 -7.33
N TYR A 10 11.48 6.75 -7.39
CA TYR A 10 10.27 6.38 -6.61
C TYR A 10 10.49 6.53 -5.11
N ARG A 11 11.71 6.40 -4.63
CA ARG A 11 12.00 6.48 -3.19
C ARG A 11 11.82 7.90 -2.65
N GLN A 12 11.81 8.90 -3.52
CA GLN A 12 11.56 10.28 -3.12
C GLN A 12 10.07 10.60 -3.05
N LEU A 13 9.22 9.70 -3.53
CA LEU A 13 7.78 9.89 -3.44
C LEU A 13 7.30 9.54 -2.04
N LYS A 14 6.62 10.50 -1.41
CA LYS A 14 6.06 10.28 -0.08
C LYS A 14 5.04 9.13 -0.10
N ALA A 15 4.24 9.03 -1.17
CA ALA A 15 3.27 7.96 -1.32
C ALA A 15 3.94 6.58 -1.30
N TRP A 16 5.11 6.45 -1.93
CA TRP A 16 5.84 5.19 -1.89
C TRP A 16 6.33 4.89 -0.48
N ALA A 17 6.99 5.85 0.17
CA ALA A 17 7.56 5.65 1.50
C ALA A 17 6.49 5.29 2.53
N GLU A 18 5.34 5.98 2.49
CA GLU A 18 4.25 5.70 3.44
C GLU A 18 3.57 4.37 3.12
N SER A 19 3.45 4.01 1.86
CA SER A 19 2.87 2.71 1.51
C SER A 19 3.82 1.56 1.86
N ARG A 20 5.13 1.77 1.75
CA ARG A 20 6.12 0.81 2.25
C ARG A 20 5.95 0.61 3.76
N ASP A 21 5.80 1.71 4.50
CA ASP A 21 5.61 1.65 5.95
C ASP A 21 4.31 0.92 6.30
N LEU A 22 3.24 1.13 5.52
CA LEU A 22 2.00 0.39 5.67
C LEU A 22 2.21 -1.11 5.48
N ALA A 23 2.95 -1.49 4.44
CA ALA A 23 3.23 -2.91 4.19
C ALA A 23 3.99 -3.53 5.37
N VAL A 24 4.95 -2.80 5.95
CA VAL A 24 5.68 -3.25 7.13
C VAL A 24 4.74 -3.47 8.32
N LEU A 25 3.82 -2.52 8.56
CA LEU A 25 2.83 -2.66 9.64
C LEU A 25 1.97 -3.91 9.43
N ILE A 26 1.56 -4.16 8.20
CA ILE A 26 0.74 -5.33 7.86
C ILE A 26 1.50 -6.63 8.09
N TYR A 27 2.75 -6.71 7.67
CA TYR A 27 3.57 -7.91 7.90
C TYR A 27 3.73 -8.18 9.40
N LYS A 28 3.97 -7.13 10.18
CA LYS A 28 4.08 -7.26 11.63
C LYS A 28 2.76 -7.70 12.27
N LEU A 29 1.65 -7.16 11.81
CA LEU A 29 0.32 -7.54 12.29
C LEU A 29 0.05 -9.02 12.02
N CYS A 30 0.28 -9.47 10.80
CA CYS A 30 0.06 -10.86 10.42
C CYS A 30 0.95 -11.81 11.24
N PHE A 31 2.17 -11.39 11.52
CA PHE A 31 3.08 -12.17 12.36
C PHE A 31 2.56 -12.27 13.81
N ARG A 32 2.16 -11.13 14.40
CA ARG A 32 1.63 -11.12 15.77
C ARG A 32 0.34 -11.92 15.91
N ARG A 33 -0.48 -11.95 14.89
CA ARG A 33 -1.81 -12.60 14.91
C ARG A 33 -1.84 -13.90 14.13
N ALA A 34 -0.69 -14.57 14.00
CA ALA A 34 -0.58 -15.82 13.25
C ALA A 34 -1.47 -16.93 13.80
N LYS A 35 -1.85 -16.86 15.08
CA LYS A 35 -2.72 -17.86 15.70
C LYS A 35 -4.19 -17.64 15.37
N THR A 36 -4.58 -16.43 15.00
CA THR A 36 -5.99 -16.09 14.75
C THR A 36 -6.27 -15.83 13.28
N ILE A 37 -5.33 -15.25 12.53
CA ILE A 37 -5.49 -15.05 11.09
C ILE A 37 -4.93 -16.29 10.40
N ASP A 38 -5.78 -17.02 9.68
CA ASP A 38 -5.34 -18.20 8.99
C ASP A 38 -4.34 -17.85 7.88
N ARG A 39 -3.55 -18.84 7.48
CA ARG A 39 -2.45 -18.64 6.53
C ARG A 39 -2.93 -18.12 5.18
N GLY A 40 -4.05 -18.65 4.70
CA GLY A 40 -4.60 -18.23 3.40
C GLY A 40 -4.99 -16.76 3.40
N LEU A 41 -5.69 -16.32 4.44
CA LEU A 41 -6.10 -14.93 4.58
C LEU A 41 -4.88 -14.03 4.79
N ALA A 42 -3.93 -14.46 5.63
CA ALA A 42 -2.71 -13.68 5.86
C ALA A 42 -1.91 -13.48 4.56
N ASP A 43 -1.84 -14.51 3.71
CA ASP A 43 -1.16 -14.40 2.42
C ASP A 43 -1.84 -13.38 1.52
N GLN A 44 -3.18 -13.36 1.49
CA GLN A 44 -3.92 -12.38 0.68
C GLN A 44 -3.72 -10.96 1.20
N ILE A 45 -3.74 -10.79 2.52
CA ILE A 45 -3.53 -9.48 3.15
C ILE A 45 -2.13 -8.96 2.84
N ARG A 46 -1.12 -9.80 2.97
CA ARG A 46 0.26 -9.42 2.66
C ARG A 46 0.44 -9.06 1.19
N ARG A 47 -0.18 -9.83 0.28
CA ARG A 47 -0.12 -9.53 -1.15
C ARG A 47 -0.74 -8.19 -1.49
N ALA A 48 -1.90 -7.88 -0.91
CA ALA A 48 -2.54 -6.59 -1.14
C ALA A 48 -1.64 -5.45 -0.64
N ALA A 49 -1.07 -5.62 0.55
CA ALA A 49 -0.22 -4.60 1.14
C ALA A 49 1.03 -4.32 0.30
N ILE A 50 1.74 -5.37 -0.13
CA ILE A 50 2.98 -5.20 -0.90
C ILE A 50 2.71 -4.67 -2.32
N SER A 51 1.53 -4.96 -2.86
CA SER A 51 1.13 -4.48 -4.18
C SER A 51 1.07 -2.95 -4.26
N ILE A 52 0.79 -2.29 -3.14
CA ILE A 52 0.66 -0.82 -3.14
C ILE A 52 1.99 -0.14 -3.46
N PRO A 53 3.06 -0.31 -2.66
CA PRO A 53 4.33 0.33 -3.01
C PRO A 53 4.92 -0.20 -4.32
N SER A 54 4.71 -1.47 -4.64
CA SER A 54 5.22 -2.04 -5.87
C SER A 54 4.64 -1.34 -7.10
N ASN A 55 3.34 -1.06 -7.10
CA ASN A 55 2.69 -0.39 -8.22
C ASN A 55 2.99 1.11 -8.26
N ILE A 56 3.18 1.75 -7.13
CA ILE A 56 3.62 3.15 -7.11
C ILE A 56 5.01 3.26 -7.74
N ALA A 57 5.94 2.38 -7.37
CA ALA A 57 7.28 2.35 -7.92
C ALA A 57 7.25 2.06 -9.42
N GLU A 58 6.46 1.07 -9.84
CA GLU A 58 6.32 0.68 -11.23
C GLU A 58 5.78 1.85 -12.07
N GLY A 59 4.74 2.51 -11.57
CA GLY A 59 4.13 3.65 -12.25
C GLY A 59 5.09 4.82 -12.40
N ASN A 60 5.90 5.07 -11.39
CA ASN A 60 6.87 6.16 -11.44
C ASN A 60 7.96 5.92 -12.48
N GLY A 61 8.23 4.67 -12.83
CA GLY A 61 9.23 4.31 -13.84
C GLY A 61 8.73 4.33 -15.26
N ARG A 62 7.44 4.63 -15.49
CA ARG A 62 6.87 4.62 -16.84
C ARG A 62 7.17 5.92 -17.58
N GLY A 63 7.18 5.83 -18.92
CA GLY A 63 7.55 6.95 -19.77
C GLY A 63 6.45 7.98 -19.99
N THR A 64 5.18 7.65 -19.73
CA THR A 64 4.05 8.56 -19.93
C THR A 64 3.19 8.65 -18.67
N ASN A 65 2.48 9.78 -18.53
CA ASN A 65 1.51 9.95 -17.46
C ASN A 65 0.36 8.96 -17.57
N ARG A 66 -0.06 8.68 -18.80
CA ARG A 66 -1.13 7.73 -19.06
C ARG A 66 -0.79 6.34 -18.54
N ASP A 67 0.43 5.86 -18.84
CA ASP A 67 0.86 4.54 -18.39
C ASP A 67 1.10 4.54 -16.87
N SER A 68 1.66 5.62 -16.33
CA SER A 68 1.84 5.79 -14.89
C SER A 68 0.51 5.69 -14.15
N LEU A 69 -0.54 6.33 -14.67
CA LEU A 69 -1.88 6.30 -14.07
C LEU A 69 -2.43 4.89 -13.94
N ARG A 70 -2.17 4.03 -14.91
CA ARG A 70 -2.62 2.64 -14.87
C ARG A 70 -2.13 1.94 -13.60
N PHE A 71 -0.85 2.11 -13.27
CA PHE A 71 -0.26 1.51 -12.07
C PHE A 71 -0.75 2.16 -10.79
N LEU A 72 -1.00 3.47 -10.81
CA LEU A 72 -1.56 4.17 -9.65
C LEU A 72 -2.99 3.70 -9.34
N TYR A 73 -3.78 3.43 -10.36
CA TYR A 73 -5.12 2.87 -10.16
C TYR A 73 -5.04 1.45 -9.60
N ILE A 74 -4.07 0.65 -10.01
CA ILE A 74 -3.86 -0.68 -9.42
C ILE A 74 -3.49 -0.54 -7.95
N ALA A 75 -2.60 0.38 -7.61
CA ALA A 75 -2.22 0.65 -6.21
C ALA A 75 -3.45 1.04 -5.38
N ARG A 76 -4.30 1.91 -5.90
CA ARG A 76 -5.52 2.33 -5.20
C ARG A 76 -6.48 1.16 -4.99
N GLY A 77 -6.62 0.31 -6.00
CA GLY A 77 -7.45 -0.89 -5.87
C GLY A 77 -6.91 -1.86 -4.82
N SER A 78 -5.59 -2.01 -4.75
CA SER A 78 -4.95 -2.84 -3.74
C SER A 78 -5.19 -2.29 -2.33
N LEU A 79 -5.17 -0.97 -2.18
CA LEU A 79 -5.49 -0.34 -0.90
C LEU A 79 -6.93 -0.60 -0.49
N CYS A 80 -7.87 -0.48 -1.43
CA CYS A 80 -9.29 -0.78 -1.17
C CYS A 80 -9.46 -2.23 -0.72
N GLU A 81 -8.76 -3.14 -1.38
CA GLU A 81 -8.79 -4.56 -1.00
C GLU A 81 -8.25 -4.75 0.42
N LEU A 82 -7.13 -4.11 0.75
CA LEU A 82 -6.52 -4.20 2.07
C LEU A 82 -7.47 -3.64 3.14
N GLU A 83 -8.09 -2.50 2.89
CA GLU A 83 -9.06 -1.89 3.81
C GLU A 83 -10.20 -2.86 4.11
N SER A 84 -10.73 -3.51 3.08
CA SER A 84 -11.80 -4.49 3.21
C SER A 84 -11.33 -5.70 4.04
N GLN A 85 -10.14 -6.21 3.76
CA GLN A 85 -9.60 -7.36 4.49
C GLN A 85 -9.38 -7.06 5.98
N ILE A 86 -8.87 -5.89 6.30
CA ILE A 86 -8.66 -5.48 7.69
C ILE A 86 -10.00 -5.32 8.42
N ASP A 87 -11.01 -4.77 7.76
CA ASP A 87 -12.33 -4.64 8.34
C ASP A 87 -12.93 -6.02 8.64
N VAL A 88 -12.78 -6.98 7.73
CA VAL A 88 -13.21 -8.37 7.96
C VAL A 88 -12.51 -8.97 9.18
N CYS A 89 -11.19 -8.79 9.27
CA CYS A 89 -10.41 -9.29 10.41
C CYS A 89 -10.91 -8.72 11.74
N LEU A 90 -11.19 -7.43 11.76
CA LEU A 90 -11.67 -6.76 12.98
C LEU A 90 -13.03 -7.29 13.39
N ARG A 91 -13.97 -7.37 12.45
CA ARG A 91 -15.34 -7.82 12.74
C ARG A 91 -15.40 -9.30 13.09
N ALA A 92 -14.52 -10.10 12.51
CA ALA A 92 -14.43 -11.53 12.81
C ALA A 92 -13.69 -11.81 14.13
N GLY A 93 -13.14 -10.80 14.78
CA GLY A 93 -12.42 -10.96 16.04
C GLY A 93 -11.04 -11.56 15.88
N LEU A 94 -10.47 -11.49 14.66
CA LEU A 94 -9.13 -12.03 14.40
C LEU A 94 -8.03 -11.07 14.82
N ILE A 95 -8.36 -9.79 14.92
CA ILE A 95 -7.48 -8.73 15.42
C ILE A 95 -8.27 -7.87 16.40
N GLU A 96 -7.57 -7.12 17.23
CA GLU A 96 -8.19 -6.22 18.18
C GLU A 96 -8.21 -4.79 17.65
N ALA A 97 -9.05 -3.94 18.26
CA ALA A 97 -9.15 -2.53 17.88
C ALA A 97 -7.80 -1.81 17.95
N GLY A 98 -6.97 -2.15 18.94
CA GLY A 98 -5.63 -1.58 19.06
C GLY A 98 -4.72 -1.92 17.89
N ASP A 99 -4.85 -3.15 17.36
CA ASP A 99 -4.08 -3.58 16.19
C ASP A 99 -4.47 -2.78 14.95
N SER A 100 -5.78 -2.54 14.77
CA SER A 100 -6.29 -1.91 13.55
C SER A 100 -6.08 -0.40 13.52
N ARG A 101 -5.93 0.24 14.68
CA ARG A 101 -5.88 1.71 14.75
C ARG A 101 -4.74 2.30 13.94
N ASN A 102 -3.51 1.82 14.17
CA ASN A 102 -2.33 2.31 13.45
C ASN A 102 -2.41 2.01 11.96
N VAL A 103 -2.91 0.82 11.63
CA VAL A 103 -3.07 0.40 10.24
C VAL A 103 -4.11 1.27 9.54
N THR A 104 -5.23 1.55 10.20
CA THR A 104 -6.31 2.36 9.62
C THR A 104 -5.84 3.79 9.35
N ASP A 105 -5.12 4.39 10.30
CA ASP A 105 -4.58 5.74 10.12
C ASP A 105 -3.58 5.78 8.95
N GLN A 106 -2.73 4.76 8.87
CA GLN A 106 -1.73 4.68 7.80
C GLN A 106 -2.39 4.45 6.44
N MET A 107 -3.43 3.62 6.38
CA MET A 107 -4.20 3.40 5.14
C MET A 107 -4.84 4.70 4.66
N ALA A 108 -5.40 5.49 5.57
CA ALA A 108 -6.01 6.78 5.22
C ALA A 108 -4.96 7.75 4.64
N LEU A 109 -3.78 7.81 5.25
CA LEU A 109 -2.70 8.64 4.74
C LEU A 109 -2.26 8.20 3.34
N VAL A 110 -2.05 6.90 3.16
CA VAL A 110 -1.63 6.34 1.86
C VAL A 110 -2.69 6.65 0.79
N GLY A 111 -3.97 6.52 1.14
CA GLY A 111 -5.07 6.83 0.21
C GLY A 111 -5.03 8.28 -0.27
N ARG A 112 -4.80 9.22 0.65
CA ARG A 112 -4.69 10.65 0.28
C ARG A 112 -3.48 10.89 -0.62
N LEU A 113 -2.36 10.26 -0.34
CA LEU A 113 -1.14 10.45 -1.12
C LEU A 113 -1.26 9.86 -2.52
N ILE A 114 -1.88 8.68 -2.66
CA ILE A 114 -2.15 8.08 -3.96
C ILE A 114 -3.11 8.98 -4.76
N GLY A 115 -4.16 9.47 -4.10
CA GLY A 115 -5.10 10.41 -4.73
C GLY A 115 -4.41 11.66 -5.26
N GLY A 116 -3.47 12.20 -4.50
CA GLY A 116 -2.66 13.36 -4.93
C GLY A 116 -1.81 13.04 -6.15
N LEU A 117 -1.18 11.86 -6.19
CA LEU A 117 -0.40 11.45 -7.35
C LEU A 117 -1.27 11.27 -8.58
N ILE A 118 -2.44 10.67 -8.42
CA ILE A 118 -3.38 10.47 -9.54
C ILE A 118 -3.79 11.83 -10.10
N SER A 119 -4.19 12.76 -9.24
CA SER A 119 -4.57 14.11 -9.66
C SER A 119 -3.44 14.82 -10.40
N TYR A 120 -2.22 14.72 -9.88
CA TYR A 120 -1.04 15.31 -10.51
C TYR A 120 -0.82 14.74 -11.91
N ARG A 121 -0.85 13.40 -12.05
CA ARG A 121 -0.62 12.76 -13.35
C ARG A 121 -1.73 13.06 -14.35
N LYS A 122 -2.97 13.15 -13.88
CA LYS A 122 -4.11 13.48 -14.76
C LYS A 122 -4.05 14.89 -15.30
N SER A 123 -3.43 15.81 -14.59
CA SER A 123 -3.32 17.21 -15.02
C SER A 123 -2.18 17.42 -16.02
N ARG A 124 -1.33 16.44 -16.25
CA ARG A 124 -0.16 16.58 -17.13
C ARG A 124 -0.46 15.98 -18.50
N PRO A 125 -0.01 16.64 -19.59
CA PRO A 125 -0.10 16.04 -20.92
C PRO A 125 0.90 14.89 -21.04
N ASP A 126 0.59 13.97 -21.88
CA ASP A 126 1.52 12.91 -22.23
C ASP A 126 2.33 13.28 -23.46
#